data_5ad2ed443a43d75f0928da00b948ba16
#
_entry.id   5ad2ed443a43d75f0928da00b948ba16
#
_cell.length_a   1.000
_cell.length_b   1.000
_cell.length_c   1.000
_cell.angle_alpha   90.00
_cell.angle_beta   90.00
_cell.angle_gamma   90.00
#
_symmetry.space_group_name_H-M   'P 1'
#
loop_
_entity.id
_entity.type
_entity.pdbx_description
1 polymer ?
#
loop_
_entity_poly.entity_id
_entity_poly.type
_entity_poly.pdbx_seq_one_letter_code
_entity_poly.pdbx_strand_id
1 'polypeptide(L)'
;DILKDILEKCGGNYNFDFVPEGLRIYKIGDLTAYPEFQVASNVRQGYSIDYRDNVSHSTSIEEMYNSIKITSEKDNVYKELMVLQNRDLIDKYGFLQKIVKIDTEKENADTVAKRELNENAKVNETFSFEIVEKYDSYTRAGEVISVDGVKYVIESTSHSYKDGWHFDKLELSKLE
;
A
#
# COMPACT_ATOMS: atom_id res chain seq x y z
N ASP A 1 -9.42 -3.59 15.72
CA ASP A 1 -10.74 -3.77 15.07
C ASP A 1 -10.80 -5.19 14.50
N ILE A 2 -11.81 -5.98 14.94
CA ILE A 2 -11.90 -7.43 14.66
C ILE A 2 -11.81 -7.75 13.15
N LEU A 3 -12.45 -6.95 12.29
CA LEU A 3 -12.39 -7.14 10.84
C LEU A 3 -10.99 -6.92 10.30
N LYS A 4 -10.30 -5.87 10.70
CA LYS A 4 -8.91 -5.62 10.31
C LYS A 4 -8.00 -6.75 10.76
N ASP A 5 -8.15 -7.20 12.00
CA ASP A 5 -7.33 -8.30 12.55
C ASP A 5 -7.55 -9.61 11.78
N ILE A 6 -8.78 -9.86 11.30
CA ILE A 6 -9.09 -11.04 10.48
C ILE A 6 -8.45 -10.89 9.08
N LEU A 7 -8.58 -9.72 8.44
CA LEU A 7 -8.03 -9.47 7.11
C LEU A 7 -6.50 -9.51 7.11
N GLU A 8 -5.85 -8.98 8.14
CA GLU A 8 -4.40 -9.09 8.34
C GLU A 8 -3.94 -10.55 8.48
N LYS A 9 -4.69 -11.38 9.23
CA LYS A 9 -4.40 -12.81 9.36
C LYS A 9 -4.63 -13.59 8.06
N CYS A 10 -5.48 -13.08 7.15
CA CYS A 10 -5.68 -13.62 5.80
C CYS A 10 -4.60 -13.20 4.80
N GLY A 11 -3.54 -12.50 5.23
CA GLY A 11 -2.42 -12.10 4.38
C GLY A 11 -2.36 -10.61 4.06
N GLY A 12 -3.20 -9.78 4.67
CA GLY A 12 -3.12 -8.32 4.60
C GLY A 12 -3.55 -7.66 3.27
N ASN A 13 -3.83 -8.45 2.23
CA ASN A 13 -4.12 -7.95 0.89
C ASN A 13 -5.61 -7.73 0.61
N TYR A 14 -6.40 -7.49 1.66
CA TYR A 14 -7.84 -7.28 1.54
C TYR A 14 -8.25 -5.98 2.18
N ASN A 15 -9.25 -5.35 1.56
CA ASN A 15 -9.92 -4.18 2.12
C ASN A 15 -11.42 -4.45 2.22
N PHE A 16 -12.16 -3.60 2.90
CA PHE A 16 -13.62 -3.71 3.01
C PHE A 16 -14.27 -2.33 2.98
N ASP A 17 -15.49 -2.29 2.46
CA ASP A 17 -16.37 -1.14 2.53
C ASP A 17 -17.81 -1.55 2.83
N PHE A 18 -18.62 -0.58 3.21
CA PHE A 18 -20.05 -0.75 3.38
C PHE A 18 -20.77 -0.18 2.16
N VAL A 19 -21.48 -1.04 1.46
CA VAL A 19 -22.34 -0.71 0.33
C VAL A 19 -23.80 -0.87 0.70
N PRO A 20 -24.78 -0.36 -0.05
CA PRO A 20 -26.19 -0.50 0.28
C PRO A 20 -26.65 -1.95 0.47
N GLU A 21 -26.00 -2.90 -0.21
CA GLU A 21 -26.28 -4.34 -0.15
C GLU A 21 -25.63 -5.02 1.06
N GLY A 22 -24.73 -4.34 1.79
CA GLY A 22 -24.06 -4.87 2.97
C GLY A 22 -22.56 -4.61 3.03
N LEU A 23 -21.83 -5.49 3.71
CA LEU A 23 -20.38 -5.47 3.79
C LEU A 23 -19.76 -6.11 2.55
N ARG A 24 -18.94 -5.36 1.82
CA ARG A 24 -18.16 -5.86 0.70
C ARG A 24 -16.71 -6.03 1.14
N ILE A 25 -16.15 -7.22 0.96
CA ILE A 25 -14.73 -7.52 1.17
C ILE A 25 -14.12 -7.82 -0.21
N TYR A 26 -12.99 -7.22 -0.52
CA TYR A 26 -12.32 -7.38 -1.80
C TYR A 26 -10.81 -7.38 -1.63
N LYS A 27 -10.12 -8.03 -2.55
CA LYS A 27 -8.67 -8.01 -2.60
C LYS A 27 -8.21 -6.66 -3.15
N ILE A 28 -7.19 -6.07 -2.54
CA ILE A 28 -6.56 -4.84 -3.03
C ILE A 28 -6.02 -5.11 -4.44
N GLY A 29 -6.42 -4.26 -5.39
CA GLY A 29 -6.08 -4.41 -6.81
C GLY A 29 -7.19 -5.02 -7.70
N ASP A 30 -8.24 -5.61 -7.11
CA ASP A 30 -9.35 -6.17 -7.90
C ASP A 30 -10.33 -5.09 -8.39
N LEU A 31 -10.39 -3.94 -7.71
CA LEU A 31 -11.25 -2.82 -8.10
C LEU A 31 -10.43 -1.73 -8.78
N THR A 32 -10.86 -1.34 -9.97
CA THR A 32 -10.25 -0.26 -10.75
C THR A 32 -11.20 0.93 -10.79
N ALA A 33 -10.75 2.09 -10.29
CA ALA A 33 -11.55 3.30 -10.25
C ALA A 33 -11.72 3.91 -11.65
N TYR A 34 -10.60 4.13 -12.34
CA TYR A 34 -10.56 4.72 -13.68
C TYR A 34 -9.56 3.99 -14.57
N PRO A 35 -9.83 3.95 -15.89
CA PRO A 35 -9.00 3.18 -16.81
C PRO A 35 -7.57 3.72 -16.91
N GLU A 36 -7.38 5.03 -16.93
CA GLU A 36 -6.03 5.61 -17.05
C GLU A 36 -6.03 7.12 -16.80
N PHE A 37 -5.09 7.58 -15.95
CA PHE A 37 -4.72 8.97 -15.82
C PHE A 37 -3.41 9.23 -16.55
N GLN A 38 -3.34 10.35 -17.25
CA GLN A 38 -2.09 10.80 -17.85
C GLN A 38 -1.67 12.12 -17.21
N VAL A 39 -0.45 12.17 -16.69
CA VAL A 39 0.19 13.40 -16.27
C VAL A 39 0.68 14.12 -17.52
N ALA A 40 -0.16 14.96 -18.10
CA ALA A 40 0.23 15.57 -19.35
C ALA A 40 -0.22 17.02 -19.49
N SER A 41 0.66 17.80 -20.04
CA SER A 41 0.41 19.16 -20.54
C SER A 41 -0.51 19.21 -21.78
N ASN A 42 -0.89 18.09 -22.39
CA ASN A 42 -1.54 18.05 -23.71
C ASN A 42 -2.66 17.00 -23.86
N VAL A 43 -3.36 16.62 -22.82
CA VAL A 43 -4.41 15.60 -22.95
C VAL A 43 -5.67 16.18 -23.55
N ARG A 44 -6.00 15.77 -24.76
CA ARG A 44 -7.26 16.11 -25.45
C ARG A 44 -8.43 15.17 -25.10
N GLN A 45 -8.15 14.00 -24.59
CA GLN A 45 -9.15 13.00 -24.18
C GLN A 45 -8.61 12.25 -22.95
N GLY A 46 -9.28 12.37 -21.82
CA GLY A 46 -8.94 11.69 -20.60
C GLY A 46 -9.00 12.59 -19.36
N TYR A 47 -8.74 12.01 -18.24
CA TYR A 47 -8.59 12.73 -16.98
C TYR A 47 -7.18 13.36 -16.97
N SER A 48 -7.12 14.67 -16.78
CA SER A 48 -5.85 15.36 -16.62
C SER A 48 -5.65 15.73 -15.16
N ILE A 49 -4.44 15.47 -14.69
CA ILE A 49 -3.98 15.99 -13.40
C ILE A 49 -3.48 17.42 -13.65
N ASP A 50 -3.98 18.39 -12.90
CA ASP A 50 -3.41 19.73 -12.96
C ASP A 50 -2.04 19.73 -12.29
N TYR A 51 -1.02 19.76 -13.11
CA TYR A 51 0.38 19.56 -12.72
C TYR A 51 0.96 20.73 -11.89
N ARG A 52 0.26 21.86 -11.77
CA ARG A 52 0.93 23.08 -11.34
C ARG A 52 1.14 23.22 -9.84
N ASP A 53 0.26 22.69 -8.99
CA ASP A 53 0.36 22.99 -7.57
C ASP A 53 0.18 21.82 -6.58
N ASN A 54 -0.29 20.64 -7.01
CA ASN A 54 -0.72 19.58 -6.09
C ASN A 54 -0.16 18.17 -6.40
N VAL A 55 0.87 18.06 -7.24
CA VAL A 55 1.52 16.77 -7.53
C VAL A 55 2.75 16.61 -6.65
N SER A 56 2.77 15.54 -5.86
CA SER A 56 3.93 15.16 -5.05
C SER A 56 4.28 13.71 -5.34
N HIS A 57 5.56 13.46 -5.55
CA HIS A 57 6.12 12.11 -5.67
C HIS A 57 7.27 11.99 -4.69
N SER A 58 7.23 10.98 -3.84
CA SER A 58 8.30 10.70 -2.89
C SER A 58 8.66 9.23 -2.87
N THR A 59 9.92 8.96 -2.59
CA THR A 59 10.45 7.62 -2.36
C THR A 59 11.14 7.60 -1.01
N SER A 60 10.89 6.57 -0.20
CA SER A 60 11.50 6.40 1.11
C SER A 60 11.91 4.96 1.37
N ILE A 61 13.02 4.79 2.08
CA ILE A 61 13.48 3.50 2.60
C ILE A 61 13.46 3.46 4.13
N GLU A 62 12.86 4.45 4.78
CA GLU A 62 12.86 4.56 6.26
C GLU A 62 12.23 3.35 6.95
N GLU A 63 11.19 2.78 6.34
CA GLU A 63 10.50 1.60 6.86
C GLU A 63 10.89 0.31 6.13
N MET A 64 11.91 0.36 5.28
CA MET A 64 12.39 -0.82 4.57
C MET A 64 13.26 -1.68 5.49
N TYR A 65 12.98 -2.98 5.49
CA TYR A 65 13.80 -3.98 6.13
C TYR A 65 14.10 -5.12 5.14
N ASN A 66 15.37 -5.33 4.83
CA ASN A 66 15.82 -6.35 3.89
C ASN A 66 16.39 -7.60 4.58
N SER A 67 16.36 -7.63 5.91
CA SER A 67 16.73 -8.76 6.75
C SER A 67 15.73 -8.90 7.89
N ILE A 68 15.08 -10.05 7.99
CA ILE A 68 14.15 -10.37 9.06
C ILE A 68 14.76 -11.44 9.96
N LYS A 69 14.92 -11.12 11.24
CA LYS A 69 15.41 -12.03 12.27
C LYS A 69 14.25 -12.44 13.18
N ILE A 70 13.94 -13.73 13.19
CA ILE A 70 12.89 -14.28 14.06
C ILE A 70 13.52 -14.79 15.35
N THR A 71 12.93 -14.37 16.46
CA THR A 71 13.33 -14.77 17.81
C THR A 71 12.14 -15.32 18.59
N SER A 72 12.41 -16.16 19.56
CA SER A 72 11.45 -16.53 20.60
C SER A 72 12.04 -16.27 21.99
N GLU A 73 11.17 -16.08 22.96
CA GLU A 73 11.55 -15.97 24.36
C GLU A 73 10.71 -16.93 25.20
N LYS A 74 11.39 -17.79 25.93
CA LYS A 74 10.77 -18.67 26.91
C LYS A 74 11.61 -18.64 28.19
N ASP A 75 10.98 -18.45 29.34
CA ASP A 75 11.64 -18.39 30.65
C ASP A 75 12.78 -17.37 30.74
N ASN A 76 12.62 -16.18 30.13
CA ASN A 76 13.64 -15.13 29.98
C ASN A 76 14.88 -15.55 29.15
N VAL A 77 14.79 -16.63 28.40
CA VAL A 77 15.83 -17.08 27.48
C VAL A 77 15.45 -16.72 26.04
N TYR A 78 16.23 -15.86 25.42
CA TYR A 78 16.09 -15.50 24.01
C TYR A 78 16.76 -16.54 23.13
N LYS A 79 16.03 -17.00 22.13
CA LYS A 79 16.53 -17.92 21.12
C LYS A 79 16.31 -17.36 19.73
N GLU A 80 17.39 -17.29 18.94
CA GLU A 80 17.27 -17.04 17.50
C GLU A 80 16.74 -18.30 16.82
N LEU A 81 15.69 -18.14 16.02
CA LEU A 81 15.06 -19.24 15.30
C LEU A 81 15.53 -19.28 13.85
N MET A 82 15.53 -18.13 13.18
CA MET A 82 16.00 -18.01 11.80
C MET A 82 16.26 -16.56 11.41
N VAL A 83 17.00 -16.39 10.31
CA VAL A 83 17.17 -15.10 9.61
C VAL A 83 16.84 -15.31 8.14
N LEU A 84 15.98 -14.47 7.58
CA LEU A 84 15.65 -14.44 6.16
C LEU A 84 16.09 -13.09 5.57
N GLN A 85 16.73 -13.10 4.39
CA GLN A 85 17.35 -11.91 3.81
C GLN A 85 17.06 -11.79 2.33
N ASN A 86 16.89 -10.55 1.86
CA ASN A 86 16.92 -10.20 0.44
C ASN A 86 18.30 -9.60 0.10
N ARG A 87 19.17 -10.38 -0.51
CA ARG A 87 20.56 -9.98 -0.80
C ARG A 87 20.66 -8.84 -1.80
N ASP A 88 19.80 -8.82 -2.82
CA ASP A 88 19.80 -7.77 -3.84
C ASP A 88 19.50 -6.39 -3.24
N LEU A 89 18.58 -6.35 -2.28
CA LEU A 89 18.26 -5.11 -1.56
C LEU A 89 19.35 -4.74 -0.54
N ILE A 90 20.04 -5.72 0.07
CA ILE A 90 21.18 -5.47 0.96
C ILE A 90 22.32 -4.83 0.16
N ASP A 91 22.63 -5.37 -1.01
CA ASP A 91 23.71 -4.87 -1.87
C ASP A 91 23.42 -3.44 -2.37
N LYS A 92 22.13 -3.12 -2.59
CA LYS A 92 21.71 -1.81 -3.11
C LYS A 92 21.55 -0.74 -2.02
N TYR A 93 21.01 -1.09 -0.85
CA TYR A 93 20.57 -0.13 0.17
C TYR A 93 21.28 -0.31 1.52
N GLY A 94 22.18 -1.30 1.64
CA GLY A 94 22.81 -1.66 2.89
C GLY A 94 21.95 -2.60 3.74
N PHE A 95 22.49 -3.02 4.88
CA PHE A 95 21.86 -3.98 5.77
C PHE A 95 20.88 -3.32 6.73
N LEU A 96 19.59 -3.58 6.54
CA LEU A 96 18.48 -3.06 7.34
C LEU A 96 17.70 -4.23 7.95
N GLN A 97 17.86 -4.44 9.27
CA GLN A 97 17.31 -5.60 9.95
C GLN A 97 16.13 -5.25 10.85
N LYS A 98 15.04 -6.04 10.73
CA LYS A 98 13.92 -6.09 11.68
C LYS A 98 14.00 -7.35 12.52
N ILE A 99 13.82 -7.23 13.83
CA ILE A 99 13.74 -8.35 14.75
C ILE A 99 12.28 -8.55 15.12
N VAL A 100 11.78 -9.76 14.87
CA VAL A 100 10.40 -10.14 15.17
C VAL A 100 10.42 -11.25 16.21
N LYS A 101 9.72 -11.04 17.31
CA LYS A 101 9.53 -12.02 18.36
C LYS A 101 8.23 -12.78 18.14
N ILE A 102 8.28 -14.08 18.16
CA ILE A 102 7.12 -14.95 17.98
C ILE A 102 6.91 -15.90 19.15
N ASP A 103 5.67 -16.35 19.31
CA ASP A 103 5.29 -17.48 20.15
C ASP A 103 5.30 -18.76 19.31
N THR A 104 6.28 -19.61 19.52
CA THR A 104 6.47 -20.85 18.73
C THR A 104 5.35 -21.88 18.92
N GLU A 105 4.50 -21.71 19.91
CA GLU A 105 3.31 -22.57 20.10
C GLU A 105 2.15 -22.16 19.20
N LYS A 106 2.16 -20.91 18.68
CA LYS A 106 1.08 -20.33 17.87
C LYS A 106 1.49 -19.99 16.45
N GLU A 107 2.78 -19.72 16.22
CA GLU A 107 3.27 -19.17 14.97
C GLU A 107 4.45 -19.97 14.42
N ASN A 108 4.49 -20.12 13.09
CA ASN A 108 5.59 -20.75 12.39
C ASN A 108 6.61 -19.68 11.97
N ALA A 109 7.88 -19.86 12.35
CA ALA A 109 8.95 -18.90 12.11
C ALA A 109 9.17 -18.62 10.61
N ASP A 110 9.14 -19.64 9.75
CA ASP A 110 9.33 -19.51 8.30
C ASP A 110 8.19 -18.69 7.66
N THR A 111 6.96 -18.98 8.06
CA THR A 111 5.77 -18.25 7.55
C THR A 111 5.82 -16.77 7.95
N VAL A 112 6.15 -16.48 9.22
CA VAL A 112 6.27 -15.10 9.71
C VAL A 112 7.42 -14.38 9.02
N ALA A 113 8.59 -15.02 8.89
CA ALA A 113 9.75 -14.40 8.25
C ALA A 113 9.47 -14.05 6.78
N LYS A 114 8.81 -14.94 6.03
CA LYS A 114 8.44 -14.68 4.63
C LYS A 114 7.43 -13.54 4.51
N ARG A 115 6.40 -13.53 5.35
CA ARG A 115 5.42 -12.45 5.39
C ARG A 115 6.10 -11.12 5.67
N GLU A 116 6.85 -11.03 6.76
CA GLU A 116 7.54 -9.81 7.16
C GLU A 116 8.53 -9.31 6.10
N LEU A 117 9.26 -10.22 5.45
CA LEU A 117 10.17 -9.82 4.37
C LEU A 117 9.40 -9.30 3.16
N ASN A 118 8.33 -9.95 2.73
CA ASN A 118 7.52 -9.52 1.59
C ASN A 118 6.85 -8.16 1.84
N GLU A 119 6.41 -7.91 3.06
CA GLU A 119 5.74 -6.65 3.41
C GLU A 119 6.73 -5.48 3.53
N ASN A 120 7.93 -5.72 4.04
CA ASN A 120 8.87 -4.66 4.39
C ASN A 120 10.07 -4.53 3.44
N ALA A 121 10.39 -5.53 2.62
CA ALA A 121 11.55 -5.48 1.72
C ALA A 121 11.23 -4.74 0.42
N LYS A 122 10.74 -3.51 0.54
CA LYS A 122 10.39 -2.67 -0.61
C LYS A 122 10.66 -1.19 -0.33
N VAL A 123 10.92 -0.45 -1.40
CA VAL A 123 10.98 1.00 -1.36
C VAL A 123 9.56 1.54 -1.33
N ASN A 124 9.24 2.35 -0.35
CA ASN A 124 7.96 3.04 -0.31
C ASN A 124 7.96 4.16 -1.36
N GLU A 125 7.12 4.02 -2.36
CA GLU A 125 6.90 5.02 -3.41
C GLU A 125 5.48 5.55 -3.26
N THR A 126 5.37 6.82 -2.87
CA THR A 126 4.09 7.50 -2.71
C THR A 126 3.94 8.59 -3.76
N PHE A 127 2.75 8.68 -4.30
CA PHE A 127 2.39 9.67 -5.28
C PHE A 127 1.07 10.32 -4.86
N SER A 128 1.00 11.63 -4.83
CA SER A 128 -0.24 12.34 -4.51
C SER A 128 -0.53 13.43 -5.51
N PHE A 129 -1.80 13.60 -5.85
CA PHE A 129 -2.30 14.65 -6.72
C PHE A 129 -3.78 14.92 -6.47
N GLU A 130 -4.26 16.05 -7.00
CA GLU A 130 -5.66 16.41 -6.98
C GLU A 130 -6.24 16.33 -8.39
N ILE A 131 -7.43 15.76 -8.50
CA ILE A 131 -8.20 15.68 -9.74
C ILE A 131 -9.52 16.42 -9.60
N VAL A 132 -10.07 16.84 -10.73
CA VAL A 132 -11.46 17.27 -10.82
C VAL A 132 -12.28 16.09 -11.27
N GLU A 133 -13.17 15.62 -10.39
CA GLU A 133 -14.06 14.51 -10.74
C GLU A 133 -15.20 14.96 -11.64
N LYS A 134 -15.47 14.15 -12.64
CA LYS A 134 -16.63 14.32 -13.52
C LYS A 134 -17.78 13.48 -12.99
N TYR A 135 -18.87 14.17 -12.60
CA TYR A 135 -20.16 13.53 -12.28
C TYR A 135 -20.03 12.35 -11.30
N ASP A 136 -20.95 12.05 -10.53
CA ASP A 136 -21.27 10.93 -9.64
C ASP A 136 -20.28 9.72 -9.45
N SER A 137 -19.09 9.78 -9.99
CA SER A 137 -18.02 8.81 -9.74
C SER A 137 -17.16 9.30 -8.57
N TYR A 138 -16.96 8.44 -7.61
CA TYR A 138 -16.12 8.72 -6.44
C TYR A 138 -15.00 7.70 -6.43
N THR A 139 -13.76 8.20 -6.43
CA THR A 139 -12.60 7.36 -6.13
C THR A 139 -12.64 6.92 -4.67
N ARG A 140 -12.16 5.73 -4.38
CA ARG A 140 -12.16 5.16 -3.03
C ARG A 140 -10.84 4.52 -2.70
N ALA A 141 -10.48 4.57 -1.42
CA ALA A 141 -9.32 3.83 -0.93
C ALA A 141 -9.45 2.33 -1.23
N GLY A 142 -8.34 1.71 -1.65
CA GLY A 142 -8.26 0.31 -2.06
C GLY A 142 -8.54 0.06 -3.55
N GLU A 143 -9.02 1.04 -4.30
CA GLU A 143 -9.15 0.95 -5.76
C GLU A 143 -7.80 1.18 -6.44
N VAL A 144 -7.66 0.69 -7.67
CA VAL A 144 -6.46 0.85 -8.47
C VAL A 144 -6.69 1.86 -9.58
N ILE A 145 -5.71 2.73 -9.75
CA ILE A 145 -5.65 3.64 -10.90
C ILE A 145 -4.35 3.41 -11.68
N SER A 146 -4.35 3.76 -12.95
CA SER A 146 -3.16 3.81 -13.78
C SER A 146 -2.76 5.27 -14.02
N VAL A 147 -1.49 5.59 -13.77
CA VAL A 147 -0.91 6.90 -14.04
C VAL A 147 0.30 6.68 -14.95
N ASP A 148 0.24 7.20 -16.17
CA ASP A 148 1.27 7.01 -17.21
C ASP A 148 1.69 5.55 -17.41
N GLY A 149 0.70 4.64 -17.36
CA GLY A 149 0.89 3.20 -17.52
C GLY A 149 1.39 2.47 -16.28
N VAL A 150 1.66 3.16 -15.18
CA VAL A 150 2.02 2.57 -13.89
C VAL A 150 0.78 2.43 -13.02
N LYS A 151 0.59 1.26 -12.42
CA LYS A 151 -0.54 1.00 -11.53
C LYS A 151 -0.24 1.41 -10.10
N TYR A 152 -1.20 2.07 -9.48
CA TYR A 152 -1.16 2.50 -8.09
C TYR A 152 -2.43 2.09 -7.37
N VAL A 153 -2.30 1.80 -6.08
CA VAL A 153 -3.43 1.65 -5.16
C VAL A 153 -3.72 2.99 -4.52
N ILE A 154 -4.98 3.36 -4.43
CA ILE A 154 -5.43 4.52 -3.67
C ILE A 154 -5.39 4.17 -2.19
N GLU A 155 -4.45 4.76 -1.45
CA GLU A 155 -4.32 4.57 0.00
C GLU A 155 -5.34 5.43 0.75
N SER A 156 -5.49 6.66 0.31
CA SER A 156 -6.48 7.59 0.85
C SER A 156 -7.03 8.52 -0.22
N THR A 157 -8.26 8.99 0.00
CA THR A 157 -8.92 9.96 -0.84
C THR A 157 -9.60 11.02 0.02
N SER A 158 -9.59 12.26 -0.43
CA SER A 158 -10.23 13.38 0.25
C SER A 158 -11.03 14.22 -0.74
N HIS A 159 -12.35 14.12 -0.64
CA HIS A 159 -13.28 14.82 -1.52
C HIS A 159 -13.60 16.22 -0.99
N SER A 160 -13.55 17.20 -1.86
CA SER A 160 -13.93 18.58 -1.56
C SER A 160 -14.79 19.18 -2.68
N TYR A 161 -15.69 20.10 -2.30
CA TYR A 161 -16.57 20.78 -3.23
C TYR A 161 -16.34 22.28 -3.12
N LYS A 162 -16.01 22.91 -4.25
CA LYS A 162 -15.78 24.33 -4.33
C LYS A 162 -16.29 24.88 -5.64
N ASP A 163 -17.07 25.96 -5.61
CA ASP A 163 -17.59 26.68 -6.78
C ASP A 163 -18.34 25.76 -7.78
N GLY A 164 -19.01 24.72 -7.28
CA GLY A 164 -19.75 23.75 -8.10
C GLY A 164 -18.87 22.66 -8.71
N TRP A 165 -17.58 22.62 -8.40
CA TRP A 165 -16.65 21.58 -8.81
C TRP A 165 -16.39 20.60 -7.69
N HIS A 166 -16.23 19.33 -8.04
CA HIS A 166 -15.81 18.26 -7.14
C HIS A 166 -14.33 17.98 -7.37
N PHE A 167 -13.54 18.18 -6.31
CA PHE A 167 -12.11 17.90 -6.29
C PHE A 167 -11.86 16.68 -5.41
N ASP A 168 -10.98 15.81 -5.88
CA ASP A 168 -10.55 14.64 -5.13
C ASP A 168 -9.02 14.62 -5.04
N LYS A 169 -8.52 14.70 -3.80
CA LYS A 169 -7.10 14.54 -3.51
C LYS A 169 -6.81 13.09 -3.21
N LEU A 170 -5.96 12.49 -4.01
CA LEU A 170 -5.55 11.09 -3.95
C LEU A 170 -4.15 10.95 -3.36
N GLU A 171 -4.00 9.99 -2.46
CA GLU A 171 -2.70 9.49 -2.02
C GLU A 171 -2.56 8.05 -2.50
N LEU A 172 -1.47 7.77 -3.19
CA LEU A 172 -1.28 6.55 -3.93
C LEU A 172 0.01 5.85 -3.50
N SER A 173 -0.04 4.53 -3.46
CA SER A 173 1.16 3.68 -3.39
C SER A 173 1.28 2.85 -4.66
N LYS A 174 2.51 2.58 -5.08
CA LYS A 174 2.75 1.79 -6.28
C LYS A 174 2.30 0.35 -6.06
N LEU A 175 1.51 -0.17 -7.00
CA LEU A 175 1.14 -1.58 -7.03
C LEU A 175 2.28 -2.38 -7.66
N GLU A 176 2.84 -3.31 -6.89
CA GLU A 176 3.88 -4.25 -7.36
C GLU A 176 3.29 -5.45 -8.12
#